data_c7fab9a1cee6badd896caa818f52bee2
#
_entry.id   c7fab9a1cee6badd896caa818f52bee2
#
_cell.length_a   1.000
_cell.length_b   1.000
_cell.length_c   1.000
_cell.angle_alpha   90.00
_cell.angle_beta   90.00
_cell.angle_gamma   90.00
#
_symmetry.space_group_name_H-M   'P 1'
#
loop_
_entity.id
_entity.type
_entity.pdbx_description
1 polymer ?
#
loop_
_entity_poly.entity_id
_entity_poly.type
_entity_poly.pdbx_seq_one_letter_code
_entity_poly.pdbx_strand_id
1 'polypeptide(L)'
;MTLFTPDDIVSATPVYDDRPYGSLFFMSNTEFTVVPGKDRAYVSILSIGFLGLDLAEDVQSGLHSLTDSDVPNGWQYQVSSGGEPTAMLTYGVQNNIYSSKQQQLKLEYEANLGFITDVNAGFSWRWGRINSPWWAFNPYQSRYMQQSMPIFSSNSTESKDEFYLWAGARLNLRIYNAFLQGQFRHSEVTVSSSDMERLVAEYWFGTTMEFTKKYYASFFIRGHTEEFKGPNARSAAWAGIVFSRAY
;
A
#
# COMPACT_ATOMS: atom_id res chain seq x y z
N MET A 1 -4.59 -5.78 8.52
CA MET A 1 -3.55 -5.37 9.50
C MET A 1 -2.24 -5.18 8.77
N THR A 2 -1.44 -4.21 9.17
CA THR A 2 -0.10 -3.93 8.64
C THR A 2 0.89 -3.86 9.79
N LEU A 3 2.07 -4.44 9.62
CA LEU A 3 3.13 -4.50 10.62
C LEU A 3 4.43 -3.96 10.00
N PHE A 4 5.20 -3.25 10.80
CA PHE A 4 6.55 -2.79 10.49
C PHE A 4 7.48 -3.09 11.66
N THR A 5 8.69 -3.53 11.34
CA THR A 5 9.73 -3.83 12.32
C THR A 5 11.06 -3.22 11.88
N PRO A 6 11.98 -2.94 12.80
CA PRO A 6 13.38 -2.72 12.47
C PRO A 6 14.01 -4.01 11.89
N ASP A 7 15.27 -3.93 11.46
CA ASP A 7 16.04 -5.10 11.03
C ASP A 7 16.38 -6.02 12.20
N ASP A 8 16.82 -5.42 13.29
CA ASP A 8 17.09 -6.17 14.51
C ASP A 8 15.80 -6.37 15.30
N ILE A 9 15.13 -7.48 15.02
CA ILE A 9 13.88 -7.86 15.71
C ILE A 9 14.13 -8.61 17.03
N VAL A 10 15.34 -9.11 17.28
CA VAL A 10 15.66 -9.91 18.48
C VAL A 10 16.08 -9.04 19.66
N SER A 11 16.44 -7.78 19.42
CA SER A 11 16.79 -6.83 20.47
C SER A 11 15.63 -6.61 21.44
N ALA A 12 15.89 -6.82 22.73
CA ALA A 12 14.96 -6.49 23.81
C ALA A 12 15.10 -5.03 24.31
N THR A 13 15.95 -4.24 23.65
CA THR A 13 16.18 -2.81 23.95
C THR A 13 15.72 -1.94 22.77
N PRO A 14 15.38 -0.66 23.02
CA PRO A 14 14.96 0.24 21.95
C PRO A 14 16.01 0.36 20.84
N VAL A 15 15.60 0.28 19.58
CA VAL A 15 16.46 0.46 18.40
C VAL A 15 16.18 1.85 17.83
N TYR A 16 17.05 2.83 18.14
CA TYR A 16 16.82 4.25 17.79
C TYR A 16 17.25 4.61 16.37
N ASP A 17 18.16 3.85 15.78
CA ASP A 17 18.78 4.19 14.48
C ASP A 17 18.10 3.49 13.29
N ASP A 18 16.97 2.86 13.51
CA ASP A 18 16.21 2.14 12.50
C ASP A 18 14.72 2.52 12.55
N ARG A 19 13.95 1.91 11.68
CA ARG A 19 12.49 2.03 11.65
C ARG A 19 11.90 1.57 12.98
N PRO A 20 11.02 2.37 13.60
CA PRO A 20 10.29 1.91 14.79
C PRO A 20 9.40 0.70 14.49
N TYR A 21 9.16 -0.15 15.49
CA TYR A 21 8.03 -1.05 15.45
C TYR A 21 6.74 -0.26 15.27
N GLY A 22 5.83 -0.77 14.47
CA GLY A 22 4.54 -0.13 14.25
C GLY A 22 3.51 -1.11 13.73
N SER A 23 2.30 -1.00 14.24
CA SER A 23 1.18 -1.83 13.81
C SER A 23 -0.05 -0.98 13.55
N LEU A 24 -0.83 -1.37 12.54
CA LEU A 24 -2.12 -0.75 12.25
C LEU A 24 -3.17 -1.82 11.96
N PHE A 25 -4.21 -1.83 12.77
CA PHE A 25 -5.44 -2.55 12.46
C PHE A 25 -6.48 -1.53 11.96
N PHE A 26 -7.04 -1.73 10.77
CA PHE A 26 -7.94 -0.75 10.16
C PHE A 26 -9.00 -1.39 9.27
N MET A 27 -10.06 -0.63 9.03
CA MET A 27 -11.08 -0.88 8.03
C MET A 27 -11.17 0.32 7.10
N SER A 28 -11.44 0.07 5.81
CA SER A 28 -11.58 1.13 4.82
C SER A 28 -12.90 1.01 4.08
N ASN A 29 -13.51 2.17 3.82
CA ASN A 29 -14.60 2.33 2.86
C ASN A 29 -14.06 3.06 1.64
N THR A 30 -14.27 2.50 0.45
CA THR A 30 -13.78 3.06 -0.81
C THR A 30 -14.96 3.35 -1.72
N GLU A 31 -15.02 4.59 -2.19
CA GLU A 31 -15.89 5.02 -3.27
C GLU A 31 -15.04 5.28 -4.52
N PHE A 32 -15.44 4.69 -5.63
CA PHE A 32 -14.78 4.86 -6.92
C PHE A 32 -15.81 5.28 -7.96
N THR A 33 -15.65 6.47 -8.52
CA THR A 33 -16.61 7.09 -9.44
C THR A 33 -15.99 7.32 -10.80
N VAL A 34 -16.45 6.61 -11.81
CA VAL A 34 -16.09 6.85 -13.23
C VAL A 34 -16.98 7.94 -13.80
N VAL A 35 -16.39 8.95 -14.40
CA VAL A 35 -17.16 10.07 -15.02
C VAL A 35 -17.69 9.63 -16.38
N PRO A 36 -19.00 9.55 -16.58
CA PRO A 36 -19.58 9.12 -17.85
C PRO A 36 -19.07 9.97 -19.03
N GLY A 37 -18.65 9.32 -20.12
CA GLY A 37 -18.16 9.97 -21.33
C GLY A 37 -16.83 10.71 -21.19
N LYS A 38 -16.11 10.52 -20.08
CA LYS A 38 -14.77 11.07 -19.87
C LYS A 38 -13.79 9.99 -19.46
N ASP A 39 -12.56 10.12 -19.89
CA ASP A 39 -11.44 9.27 -19.47
C ASP A 39 -10.92 9.66 -18.08
N ARG A 40 -11.84 9.77 -17.12
CA ARG A 40 -11.54 10.19 -15.74
C ARG A 40 -12.34 9.42 -14.71
N ALA A 41 -11.68 9.12 -13.61
CA ALA A 41 -12.33 8.60 -12.42
C ALA A 41 -11.82 9.30 -11.16
N TYR A 42 -12.66 9.30 -10.13
CA TYR A 42 -12.33 9.79 -8.80
C TYR A 42 -12.35 8.63 -7.81
N VAL A 43 -11.49 8.70 -6.83
CA VAL A 43 -11.47 7.77 -5.69
C VAL A 43 -11.50 8.55 -4.39
N SER A 44 -12.31 8.09 -3.46
CA SER A 44 -12.37 8.58 -2.09
C SER A 44 -12.30 7.39 -1.15
N ILE A 45 -11.38 7.42 -0.18
CA ILE A 45 -11.20 6.33 0.79
C ILE A 45 -11.18 6.92 2.19
N LEU A 46 -12.05 6.42 3.05
CA LEU A 46 -11.98 6.65 4.48
C LEU A 46 -11.48 5.39 5.15
N SER A 47 -10.33 5.48 5.81
CA SER A 47 -9.77 4.42 6.65
C SER A 47 -9.85 4.84 8.11
N ILE A 48 -10.35 3.96 8.98
CA ILE A 48 -10.40 4.14 10.43
C ILE A 48 -9.81 2.91 11.10
N GLY A 49 -9.10 3.09 12.21
CA GLY A 49 -8.44 1.97 12.87
C GLY A 49 -7.75 2.33 14.16
N PHE A 50 -6.84 1.47 14.56
CA PHE A 50 -6.01 1.60 15.75
C PHE A 50 -4.55 1.39 15.40
N LEU A 51 -3.72 2.34 15.78
CA LEU A 51 -2.27 2.30 15.65
C LEU A 51 -1.67 1.77 16.97
N GLY A 52 -0.68 0.89 16.89
CA GLY A 52 0.08 0.44 18.06
C GLY A 52 -0.63 -0.59 18.96
N LEU A 53 -1.51 -1.44 18.40
CA LEU A 53 -2.12 -2.52 19.17
C LEU A 53 -1.13 -3.65 19.47
N ASP A 54 -1.16 -4.17 20.69
CA ASP A 54 -0.30 -5.26 21.18
C ASP A 54 -0.58 -6.60 20.45
N LEU A 55 -1.75 -6.74 19.81
CA LEU A 55 -2.10 -7.88 18.95
C LEU A 55 -1.05 -8.18 17.87
N ALA A 56 -0.25 -7.18 17.48
CA ALA A 56 0.80 -7.32 16.48
C ALA A 56 1.91 -8.30 16.90
N GLU A 57 2.30 -8.23 18.17
CA GLU A 57 3.28 -9.14 18.77
C GLU A 57 2.81 -10.59 18.71
N ASP A 58 1.56 -10.86 19.13
CA ASP A 58 0.98 -12.20 19.13
C ASP A 58 0.94 -12.80 17.73
N VAL A 59 0.52 -12.01 16.73
CA VAL A 59 0.41 -12.44 15.34
C VAL A 59 1.79 -12.73 14.74
N GLN A 60 2.76 -11.85 14.95
CA GLN A 60 4.11 -12.03 14.40
C GLN A 60 4.83 -13.19 15.10
N SER A 61 4.79 -13.27 16.42
CA SER A 61 5.40 -14.36 17.19
C SER A 61 4.80 -15.72 16.81
N GLY A 62 3.47 -15.77 16.60
CA GLY A 62 2.79 -16.97 16.11
C GLY A 62 3.27 -17.40 14.72
N LEU A 63 3.46 -16.46 13.78
CA LEU A 63 3.98 -16.74 12.45
C LEU A 63 5.44 -17.23 12.50
N HIS A 64 6.30 -16.55 13.28
CA HIS A 64 7.71 -16.90 13.40
C HIS A 64 7.91 -18.27 14.06
N SER A 65 7.08 -18.63 15.04
CA SER A 65 7.09 -19.96 15.64
C SER A 65 6.72 -21.08 14.66
N LEU A 66 5.87 -20.79 13.66
CA LEU A 66 5.49 -21.74 12.61
C LEU A 66 6.58 -21.90 11.53
N THR A 67 7.45 -20.92 11.38
CA THR A 67 8.49 -20.90 10.34
C THR A 67 9.91 -21.11 10.88
N ASP A 68 10.05 -21.39 12.20
CA ASP A 68 11.33 -21.53 12.91
C ASP A 68 12.25 -20.30 12.69
N SER A 69 11.65 -19.12 12.75
CA SER A 69 12.33 -17.84 12.57
C SER A 69 12.53 -17.14 13.91
N ASP A 70 13.46 -16.16 13.95
CA ASP A 70 13.74 -15.36 15.13
C ASP A 70 12.48 -14.68 15.68
N VAL A 71 12.28 -14.77 17.00
CA VAL A 71 11.12 -14.17 17.67
C VAL A 71 11.38 -12.68 17.92
N PRO A 72 10.46 -11.78 17.53
CA PRO A 72 10.62 -10.35 17.78
C PRO A 72 10.42 -10.02 19.26
N ASN A 73 11.35 -9.24 19.84
CA ASN A 73 11.39 -8.89 21.26
C ASN A 73 11.23 -7.39 21.55
N GLY A 74 10.96 -6.55 20.53
CA GLY A 74 10.91 -5.09 20.66
C GLY A 74 9.52 -4.46 20.53
N TRP A 75 8.44 -5.23 20.51
CA TRP A 75 7.09 -4.72 20.31
C TRP A 75 6.60 -3.76 21.40
N GLN A 76 7.13 -3.85 22.63
CA GLN A 76 6.84 -2.89 23.70
C GLN A 76 7.28 -1.46 23.37
N TYR A 77 8.19 -1.29 22.40
CA TYR A 77 8.69 0.01 21.93
C TYR A 77 8.01 0.48 20.65
N GLN A 78 6.93 -0.18 20.22
CA GLN A 78 6.21 0.23 19.02
C GLN A 78 5.64 1.65 19.14
N VAL A 79 5.48 2.33 18.03
CA VAL A 79 4.79 3.61 18.01
C VAL A 79 3.37 3.45 18.52
N SER A 80 2.92 4.39 19.38
CA SER A 80 1.58 4.40 19.97
C SER A 80 1.22 3.13 20.74
N SER A 81 2.19 2.51 21.44
CA SER A 81 2.01 1.28 22.21
C SER A 81 0.79 1.34 23.14
N GLY A 82 0.04 0.22 23.20
CA GLY A 82 -1.24 0.12 23.91
C GLY A 82 -2.43 0.61 23.09
N GLY A 83 -2.23 0.95 21.86
CA GLY A 83 -3.26 1.28 20.87
C GLY A 83 -3.84 2.69 20.97
N GLU A 84 -3.94 3.40 19.88
CA GLU A 84 -4.68 4.66 19.80
C GLU A 84 -5.53 4.73 18.53
N PRO A 85 -6.72 5.36 18.59
CA PRO A 85 -7.55 5.51 17.41
C PRO A 85 -6.87 6.39 16.37
N THR A 86 -7.03 6.02 15.12
CA THR A 86 -6.46 6.74 13.98
C THR A 86 -7.37 6.70 12.76
N ALA A 87 -7.20 7.66 11.86
CA ALA A 87 -7.97 7.73 10.63
C ALA A 87 -7.13 8.29 9.49
N MET A 88 -7.55 8.02 8.25
CA MET A 88 -7.01 8.63 7.04
C MET A 88 -8.11 8.84 6.02
N LEU A 89 -8.14 10.02 5.43
CA LEU A 89 -8.93 10.34 4.26
C LEU A 89 -7.99 10.41 3.06
N THR A 90 -8.34 9.67 2.01
CA THR A 90 -7.66 9.70 0.70
C THR A 90 -8.62 10.25 -0.33
N TYR A 91 -8.13 11.17 -1.17
CA TYR A 91 -8.84 11.61 -2.36
C TYR A 91 -7.91 11.57 -3.56
N GLY A 92 -8.37 10.94 -4.66
CA GLY A 92 -7.56 10.73 -5.85
C GLY A 92 -8.31 10.98 -7.14
N VAL A 93 -7.54 11.28 -8.18
CA VAL A 93 -8.01 11.47 -9.56
C VAL A 93 -7.18 10.58 -10.47
N GLN A 94 -7.84 9.81 -11.30
CA GLN A 94 -7.23 9.00 -12.35
C GLN A 94 -7.68 9.52 -13.72
N ASN A 95 -6.72 9.69 -14.62
CA ASN A 95 -6.98 10.07 -16.00
C ASN A 95 -6.42 9.01 -16.93
N ASN A 96 -7.27 8.41 -17.74
CA ASN A 96 -6.82 7.53 -18.81
C ASN A 96 -6.28 8.37 -19.98
N ILE A 97 -4.98 8.27 -20.23
CA ILE A 97 -4.31 9.09 -21.25
C ILE A 97 -4.29 8.36 -22.59
N TYR A 98 -4.18 7.04 -22.53
CA TYR A 98 -4.17 6.19 -23.71
C TYR A 98 -4.81 4.85 -23.42
N SER A 99 -5.66 4.37 -24.33
CA SER A 99 -6.29 3.07 -24.22
C SER A 99 -6.42 2.41 -25.59
N SER A 100 -5.97 1.19 -25.68
CA SER A 100 -6.15 0.28 -26.81
C SER A 100 -6.44 -1.13 -26.30
N LYS A 101 -6.66 -2.09 -27.20
CA LYS A 101 -6.82 -3.51 -26.82
C LYS A 101 -5.56 -4.14 -26.24
N GLN A 102 -4.41 -3.51 -26.43
CA GLN A 102 -3.11 -4.06 -26.02
C GLN A 102 -2.38 -3.20 -25.01
N GLN A 103 -2.73 -1.93 -24.87
CA GLN A 103 -2.03 -1.01 -23.99
C GLN A 103 -2.97 -0.02 -23.36
N GLN A 104 -2.70 0.32 -22.11
CA GLN A 104 -3.37 1.42 -21.41
C GLN A 104 -2.36 2.17 -20.54
N LEU A 105 -2.49 3.49 -20.50
CA LEU A 105 -1.69 4.38 -19.68
C LEU A 105 -2.61 5.33 -18.92
N LYS A 106 -2.41 5.39 -17.60
CA LYS A 106 -3.11 6.32 -16.70
C LYS A 106 -2.12 7.25 -16.03
N LEU A 107 -2.53 8.50 -15.82
CA LEU A 107 -1.93 9.42 -14.87
C LEU A 107 -2.81 9.53 -13.64
N GLU A 108 -2.20 9.53 -12.47
CA GLU A 108 -2.88 9.40 -11.19
C GLU A 108 -2.30 10.40 -10.20
N TYR A 109 -3.20 11.06 -9.47
CA TYR A 109 -2.87 12.06 -8.45
C TYR A 109 -3.67 11.76 -7.21
N GLU A 110 -3.08 11.93 -6.04
CA GLU A 110 -3.73 11.61 -4.78
C GLU A 110 -3.24 12.52 -3.65
N ALA A 111 -4.13 12.84 -2.75
CA ALA A 111 -3.83 13.49 -1.48
C ALA A 111 -4.36 12.64 -0.33
N ASN A 112 -3.56 12.52 0.73
CA ASN A 112 -3.86 11.78 1.94
C ASN A 112 -3.74 12.69 3.15
N LEU A 113 -4.70 12.58 4.06
CA LEU A 113 -4.74 13.32 5.32
C LEU A 113 -5.08 12.37 6.47
N GLY A 114 -4.18 12.22 7.42
CA GLY A 114 -4.35 11.36 8.59
C GLY A 114 -3.06 10.69 9.03
N PHE A 115 -3.10 9.41 9.38
CA PHE A 115 -1.92 8.67 9.85
C PHE A 115 -0.78 8.62 8.81
N ILE A 116 -1.06 8.84 7.55
CA ILE A 116 -0.12 9.32 6.54
C ILE A 116 -0.71 10.59 5.93
N THR A 117 0.11 11.65 5.88
CA THR A 117 -0.25 12.90 5.21
C THR A 117 0.76 13.17 4.12
N ASP A 118 0.31 13.10 2.88
CA ASP A 118 1.11 13.35 1.68
C ASP A 118 0.26 13.77 0.49
N VAL A 119 0.91 14.30 -0.53
CA VAL A 119 0.38 14.40 -1.88
C VAL A 119 1.28 13.62 -2.82
N ASN A 120 0.70 12.99 -3.83
CA ASN A 120 1.47 12.19 -4.75
C ASN A 120 0.94 12.26 -6.19
N ALA A 121 1.83 11.98 -7.12
CA ALA A 121 1.55 11.89 -8.54
C ALA A 121 2.33 10.74 -9.15
N GLY A 122 1.73 10.08 -10.13
CA GLY A 122 2.35 8.96 -10.80
C GLY A 122 1.58 8.47 -12.01
N PHE A 123 1.98 7.29 -12.45
CA PHE A 123 1.35 6.65 -13.60
C PHE A 123 1.22 5.14 -13.39
N SER A 124 0.26 4.54 -14.09
CA SER A 124 0.12 3.10 -14.23
C SER A 124 -0.01 2.76 -15.72
N TRP A 125 0.74 1.77 -16.14
CA TRP A 125 0.72 1.26 -17.51
C TRP A 125 0.46 -0.24 -17.50
N ARG A 126 -0.35 -0.74 -18.45
CA ARG A 126 -0.52 -2.17 -18.69
C ARG A 126 -0.41 -2.50 -20.17
N TRP A 127 0.15 -3.68 -20.47
CA TRP A 127 0.39 -4.16 -21.81
C TRP A 127 0.11 -5.66 -21.93
N GLY A 128 -0.68 -6.05 -22.93
CA GLY A 128 -1.03 -7.43 -23.20
C GLY A 128 -2.40 -7.56 -23.85
N ARG A 129 -3.08 -8.66 -23.57
CA ARG A 129 -4.46 -8.86 -23.98
C ARG A 129 -5.38 -8.27 -22.92
N ILE A 130 -5.92 -7.10 -23.19
CA ILE A 130 -6.74 -6.31 -22.28
C ILE A 130 -8.17 -6.31 -22.78
N ASN A 131 -9.09 -6.85 -22.00
CA ASN A 131 -10.54 -6.86 -22.28
C ASN A 131 -11.31 -6.02 -21.24
N SER A 132 -10.78 -5.87 -20.03
CA SER A 132 -11.36 -5.05 -18.98
C SER A 132 -11.22 -3.56 -19.29
N PRO A 133 -12.18 -2.73 -18.91
CA PRO A 133 -12.09 -1.30 -19.08
C PRO A 133 -10.91 -0.71 -18.30
N TRP A 134 -10.46 0.48 -18.71
CA TRP A 134 -9.26 1.12 -18.14
C TRP A 134 -9.36 1.37 -16.62
N TRP A 135 -10.57 1.59 -16.12
CA TRP A 135 -10.84 1.86 -14.72
C TRP A 135 -10.92 0.60 -13.83
N ALA A 136 -10.99 -0.60 -14.44
CA ALA A 136 -11.14 -1.86 -13.71
C ALA A 136 -9.87 -2.33 -13.01
N PHE A 137 -8.71 -1.78 -13.35
CA PHE A 137 -7.42 -2.16 -12.81
C PHE A 137 -6.70 -0.96 -12.19
N ASN A 138 -6.43 -1.01 -10.88
CA ASN A 138 -5.95 0.13 -10.11
C ASN A 138 -4.76 -0.22 -9.19
N PRO A 139 -3.59 -0.57 -9.73
CA PRO A 139 -2.41 -0.90 -8.95
C PRO A 139 -1.87 0.30 -8.14
N TYR A 140 -2.14 1.52 -8.58
CA TYR A 140 -1.76 2.74 -7.89
C TYR A 140 -2.36 2.84 -6.48
N GLN A 141 -3.59 2.37 -6.28
CA GLN A 141 -4.28 2.39 -5.00
C GLN A 141 -3.86 1.27 -4.05
N SER A 142 -3.17 0.25 -4.57
CA SER A 142 -2.60 -0.79 -3.75
C SER A 142 -1.37 -0.22 -3.01
N ARG A 143 -1.42 -0.20 -1.70
CA ARG A 143 -0.31 0.19 -0.82
C ARG A 143 0.03 -0.97 0.09
N TYR A 144 1.13 -0.87 0.85
CA TYR A 144 1.41 -1.83 1.92
C TYR A 144 0.27 -1.94 2.96
N MET A 145 -0.63 -0.97 3.00
CA MET A 145 -1.83 -0.98 3.85
C MET A 145 -3.09 -1.51 3.13
N GLN A 146 -3.10 -1.55 1.80
CA GLN A 146 -4.26 -1.98 1.00
C GLN A 146 -3.77 -2.94 -0.07
N GLN A 147 -3.86 -4.22 0.18
CA GLN A 147 -3.34 -5.24 -0.72
C GLN A 147 -4.30 -5.64 -1.84
N SER A 148 -5.53 -5.19 -1.82
CA SER A 148 -6.50 -5.54 -2.86
C SER A 148 -6.39 -4.58 -4.04
N MET A 149 -6.09 -5.13 -5.20
CA MET A 149 -6.34 -4.47 -6.48
C MET A 149 -7.77 -4.80 -6.89
N PRO A 150 -8.75 -3.92 -6.69
CA PRO A 150 -10.11 -4.22 -7.07
C PRO A 150 -10.17 -4.36 -8.59
N ILE A 151 -10.58 -5.52 -9.06
CA ILE A 151 -11.00 -5.72 -10.44
C ILE A 151 -12.52 -5.56 -10.41
N PHE A 152 -12.98 -4.44 -10.94
CA PHE A 152 -14.41 -4.18 -11.02
C PHE A 152 -15.04 -4.97 -12.18
N SER A 153 -16.31 -5.35 -12.02
CA SER A 153 -17.06 -6.07 -13.03
C SER A 153 -16.98 -5.39 -14.40
N SER A 154 -16.60 -6.15 -15.39
CA SER A 154 -16.90 -5.80 -16.78
C SER A 154 -18.21 -6.48 -17.17
N ASN A 155 -19.16 -5.72 -17.66
CA ASN A 155 -20.39 -6.23 -18.25
C ASN A 155 -20.17 -6.90 -19.64
N SER A 156 -18.92 -7.24 -19.97
CA SER A 156 -18.60 -7.90 -21.23
C SER A 156 -19.06 -9.36 -21.17
N THR A 157 -20.09 -9.67 -21.93
CA THR A 157 -20.62 -11.03 -22.17
C THR A 157 -19.66 -11.94 -22.95
N GLU A 158 -18.64 -11.39 -23.54
CA GLU A 158 -17.59 -12.13 -24.26
C GLU A 158 -16.36 -12.29 -23.38
N SER A 159 -16.27 -13.42 -22.69
CA SER A 159 -15.09 -13.84 -21.97
C SER A 159 -14.02 -14.29 -22.97
N LYS A 160 -13.08 -13.38 -23.25
CA LYS A 160 -11.78 -13.74 -23.84
C LYS A 160 -10.77 -13.69 -22.71
N ASP A 161 -9.96 -14.76 -22.57
CA ASP A 161 -8.92 -14.82 -21.56
C ASP A 161 -8.08 -13.54 -21.55
N GLU A 162 -7.98 -12.90 -20.41
CA GLU A 162 -7.21 -11.68 -20.21
C GLU A 162 -5.84 -12.03 -19.66
N PHE A 163 -4.79 -11.46 -20.26
CA PHE A 163 -3.42 -11.58 -19.78
C PHE A 163 -2.65 -10.30 -20.10
N TYR A 164 -2.10 -9.66 -19.09
CA TYR A 164 -1.29 -8.47 -19.29
C TYR A 164 -0.19 -8.34 -18.23
N LEU A 165 0.90 -7.71 -18.64
CA LEU A 165 1.93 -7.16 -17.78
C LEU A 165 1.52 -5.73 -17.37
N TRP A 166 1.98 -5.29 -16.23
CA TRP A 166 1.74 -3.95 -15.77
C TRP A 166 2.90 -3.40 -14.95
N ALA A 167 3.08 -2.10 -15.01
CA ALA A 167 4.10 -1.38 -14.27
C ALA A 167 3.60 0.02 -13.94
N GLY A 168 4.22 0.66 -12.97
CA GLY A 168 3.96 2.04 -12.63
C GLY A 168 4.92 2.56 -11.59
N ALA A 169 4.82 3.85 -11.38
CA ALA A 169 5.58 4.52 -10.34
C ALA A 169 4.81 5.77 -9.85
N ARG A 170 5.11 6.21 -8.64
CA ARG A 170 4.66 7.49 -8.10
C ARG A 170 5.73 8.15 -7.27
N LEU A 171 5.64 9.45 -7.14
CA LEU A 171 6.43 10.25 -6.25
C LEU A 171 5.52 10.84 -5.17
N ASN A 172 5.83 10.56 -3.92
CA ASN A 172 5.09 11.05 -2.76
C ASN A 172 5.86 12.21 -2.13
N LEU A 173 5.21 13.36 -1.97
CA LEU A 173 5.69 14.44 -1.12
C LEU A 173 5.09 14.25 0.28
N ARG A 174 5.87 13.63 1.17
CA ARG A 174 5.43 13.22 2.51
C ARG A 174 5.58 14.33 3.52
N ILE A 175 4.49 14.65 4.20
CA ILE A 175 4.45 15.65 5.26
C ILE A 175 4.55 14.96 6.63
N TYR A 176 3.83 13.84 6.79
CA TYR A 176 3.72 13.10 8.05
C TYR A 176 3.52 11.61 7.82
N ASN A 177 4.10 10.79 8.72
CA ASN A 177 3.91 9.36 8.75
C ASN A 177 3.88 8.87 10.22
N ALA A 178 2.71 8.49 10.72
CA ALA A 178 2.52 8.03 12.08
C ALA A 178 3.34 6.78 12.43
N PHE A 179 3.64 5.91 11.46
CA PHE A 179 4.47 4.73 11.68
C PHE A 179 5.93 5.04 11.99
N LEU A 180 6.38 6.25 11.69
CA LEU A 180 7.75 6.70 11.94
C LEU A 180 7.79 7.73 13.07
N GLN A 181 6.79 8.61 13.14
CA GLN A 181 6.80 9.78 14.02
C GLN A 181 5.94 9.62 15.28
N GLY A 182 5.17 8.50 15.36
CA GLY A 182 4.10 8.39 16.38
C GLY A 182 2.93 9.31 16.08
N GLN A 183 1.91 9.35 16.95
CA GLN A 183 0.72 10.18 16.77
C GLN A 183 0.44 10.99 18.06
N PHE A 184 -0.57 10.62 18.86
CA PHE A 184 -0.95 11.40 20.04
C PHE A 184 -0.27 10.90 21.32
N ARG A 185 -0.05 9.58 21.43
CA ARG A 185 0.65 8.98 22.56
C ARG A 185 2.15 9.15 22.41
N HIS A 186 2.81 9.29 23.55
CA HIS A 186 4.27 9.23 23.59
C HIS A 186 4.75 7.87 23.08
N SER A 187 5.73 7.90 22.19
CA SER A 187 6.42 6.71 21.68
C SER A 187 7.91 6.87 21.97
N GLU A 188 8.54 5.85 22.52
CA GLU A 188 9.94 5.91 22.92
C GLU A 188 10.88 5.97 21.71
N VAL A 189 10.56 5.21 20.66
CA VAL A 189 11.31 5.19 19.41
C VAL A 189 10.50 5.88 18.32
N THR A 190 11.02 6.96 17.78
CA THR A 190 10.41 7.71 16.68
C THR A 190 11.48 8.34 15.79
N VAL A 191 11.14 8.57 14.54
CA VAL A 191 11.95 9.35 13.59
C VAL A 191 11.55 10.81 13.70
N SER A 192 12.53 11.69 13.89
CA SER A 192 12.26 13.13 13.98
C SER A 192 11.76 13.69 12.65
N SER A 193 11.03 14.81 12.69
CA SER A 193 10.52 15.46 11.47
C SER A 193 11.63 15.94 10.53
N SER A 194 12.83 16.25 11.03
CA SER A 194 14.00 16.63 10.25
C SER A 194 14.67 15.46 9.54
N ASP A 195 14.50 14.26 10.09
CA ASP A 195 15.10 13.04 9.58
C ASP A 195 14.16 12.26 8.64
N MET A 196 12.95 12.76 8.45
CA MET A 196 12.03 12.22 7.46
C MET A 196 12.51 12.51 6.03
N GLU A 197 12.49 11.51 5.16
CA GLU A 197 12.58 11.74 3.72
C GLU A 197 11.25 12.31 3.21
N ARG A 198 11.32 13.51 2.62
CA ARG A 198 10.14 14.21 2.12
C ARG A 198 9.69 13.72 0.75
N LEU A 199 10.62 13.26 -0.07
CA LEU A 199 10.35 12.70 -1.38
C LEU A 199 10.60 11.19 -1.36
N VAL A 200 9.53 10.41 -1.44
CA VAL A 200 9.58 8.96 -1.47
C VAL A 200 9.06 8.48 -2.82
N ALA A 201 9.93 7.88 -3.62
CA ALA A 201 9.55 7.25 -4.86
C ALA A 201 9.05 5.82 -4.58
N GLU A 202 7.96 5.44 -5.21
CA GLU A 202 7.38 4.10 -5.13
C GLU A 202 7.19 3.55 -6.54
N TYR A 203 7.45 2.27 -6.72
CA TYR A 203 7.33 1.59 -8.01
C TYR A 203 6.68 0.22 -7.85
N TRP A 204 6.08 -0.24 -8.93
CA TRP A 204 5.48 -1.57 -9.00
C TRP A 204 5.53 -2.13 -10.40
N PHE A 205 5.57 -3.44 -10.48
CA PHE A 205 5.39 -4.19 -11.72
C PHE A 205 4.81 -5.57 -11.41
N GLY A 206 4.11 -6.13 -12.38
CA GLY A 206 3.49 -7.43 -12.19
C GLY A 206 2.85 -7.97 -13.45
N THR A 207 2.15 -9.07 -13.26
CA THR A 207 1.34 -9.71 -14.29
C THR A 207 -0.03 -10.06 -13.72
N THR A 208 -1.04 -10.00 -14.57
CA THR A 208 -2.40 -10.44 -14.23
C THR A 208 -2.91 -11.37 -15.31
N MET A 209 -3.52 -12.47 -14.90
CA MET A 209 -4.16 -13.43 -15.80
C MET A 209 -5.58 -13.78 -15.33
N GLU A 210 -6.50 -13.86 -16.26
CA GLU A 210 -7.78 -14.53 -16.03
C GLU A 210 -7.55 -16.04 -16.27
N PHE A 211 -7.71 -16.86 -15.21
CA PHE A 211 -7.48 -18.31 -15.31
C PHE A 211 -8.78 -19.10 -15.44
N THR A 212 -9.90 -18.49 -15.10
CA THR A 212 -11.26 -18.96 -15.40
C THR A 212 -12.19 -17.74 -15.39
N LYS A 213 -13.35 -17.84 -16.01
CA LYS A 213 -14.29 -16.72 -16.17
C LYS A 213 -14.45 -15.93 -14.88
N LYS A 214 -14.11 -14.63 -14.92
CA LYS A 214 -14.19 -13.69 -13.82
C LYS A 214 -13.23 -13.92 -12.64
N TYR A 215 -12.34 -14.93 -12.68
CA TYR A 215 -11.34 -15.15 -11.65
C TYR A 215 -9.96 -14.81 -12.18
N TYR A 216 -9.27 -13.98 -11.43
CA TYR A 216 -7.98 -13.41 -11.79
C TYR A 216 -6.93 -13.77 -10.75
N ALA A 217 -5.72 -14.05 -11.23
CA ALA A 217 -4.53 -14.13 -10.41
C ALA A 217 -3.55 -13.03 -10.85
N SER A 218 -3.04 -12.30 -9.89
CA SER A 218 -2.00 -11.29 -10.10
C SER A 218 -0.78 -11.63 -9.27
N PHE A 219 0.38 -11.60 -9.89
CA PHE A 219 1.67 -11.62 -9.19
C PHE A 219 2.34 -10.25 -9.36
N PHE A 220 2.94 -9.73 -8.29
CA PHE A 220 3.57 -8.41 -8.36
C PHE A 220 4.79 -8.32 -7.44
N ILE A 221 5.65 -7.37 -7.80
CA ILE A 221 6.70 -6.82 -6.95
C ILE A 221 6.45 -5.32 -6.83
N ARG A 222 6.61 -4.79 -5.62
CA ARG A 222 6.47 -3.39 -5.28
C ARG A 222 7.61 -2.96 -4.38
N GLY A 223 8.02 -1.70 -4.46
CA GLY A 223 9.04 -1.17 -3.57
C GLY A 223 8.98 0.34 -3.48
N HIS A 224 9.71 0.87 -2.51
CA HIS A 224 9.89 2.31 -2.32
C HIS A 224 11.31 2.64 -1.89
N THR A 225 11.72 3.88 -2.13
CA THR A 225 12.97 4.43 -1.61
C THR A 225 12.90 4.62 -0.10
N GLU A 226 13.98 5.00 0.51
CA GLU A 226 14.09 5.33 1.93
C GLU A 226 12.99 6.31 2.37
N GLU A 227 12.45 6.11 3.56
CA GLU A 227 11.41 6.95 4.14
C GLU A 227 11.94 7.90 5.22
N PHE A 228 13.18 7.67 5.68
CA PHE A 228 13.87 8.48 6.68
C PHE A 228 15.37 8.46 6.43
N LYS A 229 16.09 9.37 7.08
CA LYS A 229 17.55 9.51 7.04
C LYS A 229 18.15 8.79 8.24
N GLY A 230 19.26 8.11 8.03
CA GLY A 230 19.97 7.43 9.11
C GLY A 230 20.83 6.28 8.60
N PRO A 231 21.68 5.72 9.44
CA PRO A 231 22.62 4.67 9.05
C PRO A 231 21.91 3.36 8.63
N ASN A 232 20.73 3.10 9.19
CA ASN A 232 19.92 1.91 8.89
C ASN A 232 18.71 2.23 8.00
N ALA A 233 18.64 3.45 7.43
CA ALA A 233 17.62 3.77 6.43
C ALA A 233 17.85 2.95 5.17
N ARG A 234 16.77 2.37 4.63
CA ARG A 234 16.85 1.51 3.44
C ARG A 234 15.60 1.61 2.59
N SER A 235 15.77 1.32 1.32
CA SER A 235 14.65 1.03 0.44
C SER A 235 14.02 -0.32 0.80
N ALA A 236 12.72 -0.42 0.63
CA ALA A 236 12.00 -1.67 0.87
C ALA A 236 11.40 -2.19 -0.43
N ALA A 237 11.36 -3.52 -0.56
CA ALA A 237 10.65 -4.17 -1.66
C ALA A 237 9.96 -5.44 -1.14
N TRP A 238 8.79 -5.72 -1.68
CA TRP A 238 8.02 -6.91 -1.37
C TRP A 238 7.33 -7.46 -2.61
N ALA A 239 6.95 -8.72 -2.55
CA ALA A 239 6.18 -9.39 -3.58
C ALA A 239 4.86 -9.91 -3.02
N GLY A 240 3.89 -10.13 -3.90
CA GLY A 240 2.61 -10.67 -3.49
C GLY A 240 1.88 -11.38 -4.63
N ILE A 241 0.92 -12.21 -4.21
CA ILE A 241 -0.04 -12.85 -5.10
C ILE A 241 -1.44 -12.44 -4.63
N VAL A 242 -2.26 -12.01 -5.57
CA VAL A 242 -3.66 -11.63 -5.31
C VAL A 242 -4.58 -12.46 -6.18
N PHE A 243 -5.56 -13.09 -5.54
CA PHE A 243 -6.68 -13.72 -6.23
C PHE A 243 -7.90 -12.83 -6.09
N SER A 244 -8.57 -12.57 -7.20
CA SER A 244 -9.75 -11.72 -7.22
C SER A 244 -10.83 -12.28 -8.13
N ARG A 245 -12.06 -11.87 -7.87
CA ARG A 245 -13.22 -12.23 -8.66
C ARG A 245 -13.97 -10.97 -9.10
N ALA A 246 -14.25 -10.86 -10.39
CA ALA A 246 -15.14 -9.84 -10.93
C ALA A 246 -16.59 -10.27 -10.78
N TYR A 247 -17.47 -9.34 -10.43
CA TYR A 247 -18.91 -9.58 -10.25
C TYR A 247 -19.72 -9.02 -11.41
#